data_532ccdcff3f1ab81898b50812f1c9159
#
_entry.id   532ccdcff3f1ab81898b50812f1c9159
#
_cell.length_a   1.000
_cell.length_b   1.000
_cell.length_c   1.000
_cell.angle_alpha   90.00
_cell.angle_beta   90.00
_cell.angle_gamma   90.00
#
_symmetry.space_group_name_H-M   'P 1'
#
loop_
_entity.id
_entity.type
_entity.pdbx_description
1 polymer ?
#
loop_
_entity_poly.entity_id
_entity_poly.type
_entity_poly.pdbx_seq_one_letter_code
_entity_poly.pdbx_strand_id
1 'polypeptide(L)'
;PISNFLPINDSEYLKVGGTLESTQKEFQKFSTKDANILPEYYRRIENVADVLRDLTTKTPLNLKGGYLNIAKTIFDLVPIARKTNELQEDLFNLFTKSAKDFLDSWFESDHIKACFGFDSIVGNYASPETPGSAYVLLHHVFGEIDGEKGAWGHAVGGMGSITQLMKNV
;
A
#
# COMPACT_ATOMS: atom_id res chain seq x y z
N PRO A 1 14.58 2.22 8.17
CA PRO A 1 15.16 1.18 7.29
C PRO A 1 14.80 1.46 5.83
N ILE A 2 15.61 0.93 4.88
CA ILE A 2 15.30 0.97 3.46
C ILE A 2 14.31 -0.18 3.19
N SER A 3 13.20 0.14 2.56
CA SER A 3 12.16 -0.86 2.18
C SER A 3 12.46 -1.49 0.82
N ASN A 4 12.84 -0.67 -0.16
CA ASN A 4 13.10 -1.12 -1.52
C ASN A 4 14.47 -0.65 -2.00
N PHE A 5 15.18 -1.52 -2.70
CA PHE A 5 16.44 -1.24 -3.37
C PHE A 5 16.36 -1.75 -4.81
N LEU A 6 16.42 -0.84 -5.77
CA LEU A 6 16.40 -1.14 -7.19
C LEU A 6 17.77 -0.81 -7.82
N PRO A 7 18.62 -1.81 -8.13
CA PRO A 7 19.81 -1.58 -8.93
C PRO A 7 19.40 -1.32 -10.39
N ILE A 8 19.96 -0.28 -11.00
CA ILE A 8 19.69 0.10 -12.39
C ILE A 8 20.85 -0.33 -13.28
N ASN A 9 22.08 0.01 -12.84
CA ASN A 9 23.32 -0.43 -13.45
C ASN A 9 24.43 -0.47 -12.39
N ASP A 10 25.68 -0.65 -12.80
CA ASP A 10 26.83 -0.80 -11.88
C ASP A 10 27.08 0.42 -10.98
N SER A 11 26.56 1.60 -11.33
CA SER A 11 26.80 2.87 -10.61
C SER A 11 25.50 3.55 -10.14
N GLU A 12 24.37 3.17 -10.68
CA GLU A 12 23.08 3.81 -10.40
C GLU A 12 22.10 2.85 -9.72
N TYR A 13 21.43 3.35 -8.72
CA TYR A 13 20.39 2.63 -7.99
C TYR A 13 19.36 3.61 -7.44
N LEU A 14 18.18 3.09 -7.13
CA LEU A 14 17.11 3.79 -6.43
C LEU A 14 16.86 3.12 -5.08
N LYS A 15 16.78 3.94 -4.02
CA LYS A 15 16.39 3.50 -2.67
C LYS A 15 15.07 4.13 -2.27
N VAL A 16 14.19 3.34 -1.68
CA VAL A 16 12.95 3.81 -1.07
C VAL A 16 12.95 3.42 0.40
N GLY A 17 12.51 4.32 1.26
CA GLY A 17 12.44 4.10 2.71
C GLY A 17 13.28 5.08 3.52
N GLY A 18 13.32 4.89 4.82
CA GLY A 18 13.82 5.86 5.78
C GLY A 18 12.78 6.93 6.03
N THR A 19 13.08 8.18 5.76
CA THR A 19 12.14 9.31 5.84
C THR A 19 11.58 9.67 4.47
N LEU A 20 10.45 10.37 4.44
CA LEU A 20 9.88 10.91 3.20
C LEU A 20 10.91 11.76 2.44
N GLU A 21 11.64 12.64 3.17
CA GLU A 21 12.66 13.51 2.57
C GLU A 21 13.82 12.71 1.95
N SER A 22 14.22 11.60 2.59
CA SER A 22 15.28 10.74 2.03
C SER A 22 14.84 10.10 0.72
N THR A 23 13.59 9.62 0.67
CA THR A 23 13.00 9.05 -0.56
C THR A 23 12.82 10.11 -1.64
N GLN A 24 12.37 11.31 -1.30
CA GLN A 24 12.26 12.41 -2.25
C GLN A 24 13.62 12.79 -2.88
N LYS A 25 14.70 12.82 -2.10
CA LYS A 25 16.05 13.05 -2.61
C LYS A 25 16.51 11.95 -3.59
N GLU A 26 16.18 10.72 -3.31
CA GLU A 26 16.45 9.61 -4.24
C GLU A 26 15.63 9.76 -5.55
N PHE A 27 14.36 10.13 -5.45
CA PHE A 27 13.49 10.36 -6.61
C PHE A 27 13.94 11.52 -7.48
N GLN A 28 14.46 12.60 -6.87
CA GLN A 28 14.98 13.78 -7.60
C GLN A 28 16.10 13.43 -8.59
N LYS A 29 16.81 12.32 -8.40
CA LYS A 29 17.81 11.84 -9.34
C LYS A 29 17.19 11.41 -10.68
N PHE A 30 15.92 11.01 -10.69
CA PHE A 30 15.20 10.47 -11.83
C PHE A 30 14.09 11.39 -12.34
N SER A 31 13.33 12.00 -11.44
CA SER A 31 12.29 12.99 -11.75
C SER A 31 12.02 13.90 -10.57
N THR A 32 12.20 15.19 -10.77
CA THR A 32 11.81 16.23 -9.80
C THR A 32 10.30 16.28 -9.60
N LYS A 33 9.53 16.03 -10.67
CA LYS A 33 8.07 15.99 -10.61
C LYS A 33 7.58 14.86 -9.72
N ASP A 34 8.14 13.66 -9.89
CA ASP A 34 7.78 12.48 -9.09
C ASP A 34 8.16 12.67 -7.63
N ALA A 35 9.31 13.28 -7.34
CA ALA A 35 9.71 13.62 -5.99
C ALA A 35 8.73 14.59 -5.32
N ASN A 36 8.19 15.56 -6.07
CA ASN A 36 7.26 16.54 -5.54
C ASN A 36 5.86 15.97 -5.29
N ILE A 37 5.40 15.02 -6.10
CA ILE A 37 4.06 14.40 -5.93
C ILE A 37 4.05 13.29 -4.88
N LEU A 38 5.20 12.76 -4.48
CA LEU A 38 5.34 11.64 -3.56
C LEU A 38 4.58 11.81 -2.23
N PRO A 39 4.62 12.98 -1.55
CA PRO A 39 3.86 13.18 -0.31
C PRO A 39 2.35 13.00 -0.50
N GLU A 40 1.83 13.48 -1.62
CA GLU A 40 0.42 13.36 -1.94
C GLU A 40 0.05 11.92 -2.28
N TYR A 41 0.89 11.22 -3.03
CA TYR A 41 0.74 9.79 -3.29
C TYR A 41 0.64 8.98 -1.99
N TYR A 42 1.55 9.18 -1.04
CA TYR A 42 1.51 8.48 0.24
C TYR A 42 0.27 8.85 1.06
N ARG A 43 -0.10 10.12 1.12
CA ARG A 43 -1.30 10.56 1.81
C ARG A 43 -2.56 9.84 1.30
N ARG A 44 -2.71 9.74 -0.01
CA ARG A 44 -3.88 9.12 -0.63
C ARG A 44 -3.93 7.61 -0.40
N ILE A 45 -2.81 6.92 -0.60
CA ILE A 45 -2.73 5.47 -0.34
C ILE A 45 -2.97 5.17 1.14
N GLU A 46 -2.42 5.97 2.05
CA GLU A 46 -2.59 5.78 3.48
C GLU A 46 -4.06 5.99 3.91
N ASN A 47 -4.75 6.96 3.34
CA ASN A 47 -6.19 7.15 3.59
C ASN A 47 -7.01 5.92 3.20
N VAL A 48 -6.67 5.25 2.11
CA VAL A 48 -7.29 3.98 1.70
C VAL A 48 -6.93 2.86 2.68
N ALA A 49 -5.66 2.76 3.07
CA ALA A 49 -5.21 1.76 4.04
C ALA A 49 -5.93 1.89 5.38
N ASP A 50 -6.20 3.12 5.85
CA ASP A 50 -6.95 3.37 7.08
C ASP A 50 -8.39 2.84 7.01
N VAL A 51 -9.08 3.04 5.89
CA VAL A 51 -10.42 2.46 5.69
C VAL A 51 -10.37 0.94 5.76
N LEU A 52 -9.36 0.33 5.16
CA LEU A 52 -9.22 -1.12 5.15
C LEU A 52 -8.83 -1.66 6.53
N ARG A 53 -7.95 -0.97 7.30
CA ARG A 53 -7.65 -1.33 8.70
C ARG A 53 -8.92 -1.36 9.54
N ASP A 54 -9.78 -0.35 9.41
CA ASP A 54 -11.08 -0.31 10.09
C ASP A 54 -11.98 -1.50 9.71
N LEU A 55 -11.91 -1.96 8.45
CA LEU A 55 -12.70 -3.09 7.97
C LEU A 55 -12.18 -4.44 8.43
N THR A 56 -10.86 -4.61 8.62
CA THR A 56 -10.29 -5.91 9.03
C THR A 56 -10.76 -6.37 10.41
N THR A 57 -11.14 -5.44 11.28
CA THR A 57 -11.66 -5.74 12.62
C THR A 57 -13.18 -5.93 12.68
N LYS A 58 -13.88 -5.73 11.55
CA LYS A 58 -15.34 -5.85 11.47
C LYS A 58 -15.76 -7.20 10.91
N THR A 59 -16.94 -7.65 11.33
CA THR A 59 -17.54 -8.85 10.75
C THR A 59 -17.81 -8.63 9.26
N PRO A 60 -17.40 -9.56 8.38
CA PRO A 60 -17.68 -9.45 6.95
C PRO A 60 -19.17 -9.28 6.65
N LEU A 61 -19.46 -8.53 5.60
CA LEU A 61 -20.84 -8.27 5.16
C LEU A 61 -21.57 -9.56 4.77
N ASN A 62 -22.72 -9.80 5.36
CA ASN A 62 -23.53 -10.97 5.05
C ASN A 62 -24.70 -10.61 4.12
N LEU A 63 -24.53 -10.85 2.83
CA LEU A 63 -25.55 -10.61 1.80
C LEU A 63 -26.57 -11.74 1.66
N LYS A 64 -26.39 -12.90 2.34
CA LYS A 64 -27.23 -14.09 2.21
C LYS A 64 -28.34 -14.21 3.27
N GLY A 65 -28.38 -13.31 4.24
CA GLY A 65 -29.17 -13.48 5.45
C GLY A 65 -30.59 -12.85 5.46
N GLY A 66 -31.22 -12.64 4.31
CA GLY A 66 -32.55 -12.03 4.20
C GLY A 66 -32.54 -10.49 4.35
N TYR A 67 -33.72 -9.87 4.23
CA TYR A 67 -33.88 -8.42 4.13
C TYR A 67 -33.30 -7.64 5.31
N LEU A 68 -33.40 -8.16 6.54
CA LEU A 68 -32.87 -7.49 7.74
C LEU A 68 -31.33 -7.45 7.74
N ASN A 69 -30.68 -8.52 7.28
CA ASN A 69 -29.22 -8.57 7.19
C ASN A 69 -28.69 -7.69 6.05
N ILE A 70 -29.44 -7.62 4.93
CA ILE A 70 -29.09 -6.69 3.84
C ILE A 70 -29.22 -5.25 4.31
N ALA A 71 -30.30 -4.91 5.02
CA ALA A 71 -30.48 -3.55 5.57
C ALA A 71 -29.36 -3.18 6.56
N LYS A 72 -28.97 -4.11 7.44
CA LYS A 72 -27.82 -3.92 8.35
C LYS A 72 -26.53 -3.72 7.58
N THR A 73 -26.27 -4.56 6.57
CA THR A 73 -25.10 -4.45 5.69
C THR A 73 -25.03 -3.09 5.00
N ILE A 74 -26.16 -2.59 4.47
CA ILE A 74 -26.23 -1.26 3.86
C ILE A 74 -25.92 -0.18 4.91
N PHE A 75 -26.48 -0.30 6.11
CA PHE A 75 -26.22 0.65 7.19
C PHE A 75 -24.72 0.67 7.59
N ASP A 76 -24.09 -0.49 7.66
CA ASP A 76 -22.64 -0.63 7.99
C ASP A 76 -21.74 -0.04 6.89
N LEU A 77 -22.21 0.05 5.63
CA LEU A 77 -21.50 0.68 4.52
C LEU A 77 -21.65 2.21 4.45
N VAL A 78 -22.69 2.77 5.11
CA VAL A 78 -22.96 4.23 5.07
C VAL A 78 -21.73 5.08 5.48
N PRO A 79 -20.94 4.72 6.52
CA PRO A 79 -19.76 5.51 6.89
C PRO A 79 -18.71 5.54 5.75
N ILE A 80 -18.57 4.46 4.99
CA ILE A 80 -17.65 4.40 3.84
C ILE A 80 -18.20 5.24 2.68
N ALA A 81 -19.50 5.12 2.39
CA ALA A 81 -20.17 5.89 1.35
C ALA A 81 -20.23 7.40 1.63
N ARG A 82 -20.05 7.82 2.88
CA ARG A 82 -19.97 9.24 3.29
C ARG A 82 -18.56 9.81 3.28
N LYS A 83 -17.55 9.01 2.95
CA LYS A 83 -16.18 9.51 2.78
C LYS A 83 -16.09 10.49 1.60
N THR A 84 -15.00 11.23 1.53
CA THR A 84 -14.79 12.22 0.46
C THR A 84 -14.81 11.56 -0.94
N ASN A 85 -15.21 12.32 -1.95
CA ASN A 85 -15.19 11.82 -3.33
C ASN A 85 -13.80 11.33 -3.76
N GLU A 86 -12.74 12.03 -3.31
CA GLU A 86 -11.34 11.65 -3.55
C GLU A 86 -11.05 10.23 -3.04
N LEU A 87 -11.43 9.93 -1.80
CA LEU A 87 -11.18 8.61 -1.20
C LEU A 87 -12.00 7.50 -1.88
N GLN A 88 -13.23 7.81 -2.32
CA GLN A 88 -14.04 6.86 -3.08
C GLN A 88 -13.40 6.54 -4.44
N GLU A 89 -12.85 7.56 -5.11
CA GLU A 89 -12.12 7.41 -6.36
C GLU A 89 -10.85 6.57 -6.16
N ASP A 90 -10.09 6.82 -5.09
CA ASP A 90 -8.88 6.05 -4.77
C ASP A 90 -9.19 4.58 -4.49
N LEU A 91 -10.23 4.32 -3.70
CA LEU A 91 -10.72 2.96 -3.45
C LEU A 91 -11.09 2.28 -4.77
N PHE A 92 -11.89 2.96 -5.61
CA PHE A 92 -12.27 2.40 -6.91
C PHE A 92 -11.05 2.11 -7.79
N ASN A 93 -10.13 3.07 -7.91
CA ASN A 93 -8.93 2.92 -8.73
C ASN A 93 -8.03 1.78 -8.24
N LEU A 94 -7.77 1.69 -6.93
CA LEU A 94 -6.91 0.65 -6.37
C LEU A 94 -7.50 -0.76 -6.50
N PHE A 95 -8.83 -0.91 -6.42
CA PHE A 95 -9.44 -2.23 -6.54
C PHE A 95 -9.78 -2.65 -7.98
N THR A 96 -9.74 -1.73 -8.95
CA THR A 96 -10.14 -2.05 -10.34
C THR A 96 -9.02 -1.88 -11.37
N LYS A 97 -8.10 -0.96 -11.17
CA LYS A 97 -6.99 -0.72 -12.10
C LYS A 97 -5.88 -1.75 -11.96
N SER A 98 -5.09 -1.89 -13.02
CA SER A 98 -3.78 -2.53 -12.92
C SER A 98 -2.82 -1.64 -12.10
N ALA A 99 -1.82 -2.26 -11.45
CA ALA A 99 -0.78 -1.49 -10.76
C ALA A 99 -0.05 -0.55 -11.71
N LYS A 100 0.20 -1.02 -12.95
CA LYS A 100 0.81 -0.20 -14.00
C LYS A 100 -0.02 1.04 -14.29
N ASP A 101 -1.31 0.91 -14.60
CA ASP A 101 -2.17 2.05 -14.93
C ASP A 101 -2.33 3.01 -13.74
N PHE A 102 -2.36 2.46 -12.53
CA PHE A 102 -2.41 3.25 -11.32
C PHE A 102 -1.12 4.07 -11.14
N LEU A 103 0.07 3.44 -11.25
CA LEU A 103 1.35 4.11 -11.10
C LEU A 103 1.63 5.08 -12.26
N ASP A 104 1.20 4.79 -13.49
CA ASP A 104 1.31 5.69 -14.64
C ASP A 104 0.48 6.98 -14.44
N SER A 105 -0.59 6.92 -13.64
CA SER A 105 -1.36 8.13 -13.30
C SER A 105 -0.67 9.04 -12.28
N TRP A 106 0.35 8.54 -11.56
CA TRP A 106 1.08 9.26 -10.52
C TRP A 106 2.47 9.70 -10.96
N PHE A 107 3.23 8.80 -11.58
CA PHE A 107 4.65 8.94 -11.84
C PHE A 107 4.99 8.91 -13.33
N GLU A 108 6.03 9.65 -13.72
CA GLU A 108 6.54 9.65 -15.09
C GLU A 108 7.78 8.77 -15.27
N SER A 109 8.61 8.63 -14.21
CA SER A 109 9.85 7.86 -14.25
C SER A 109 9.59 6.35 -14.22
N ASP A 110 10.07 5.62 -15.22
CA ASP A 110 9.93 4.16 -15.28
C ASP A 110 10.68 3.46 -14.14
N HIS A 111 11.80 4.02 -13.66
CA HIS A 111 12.55 3.47 -12.52
C HIS A 111 11.74 3.56 -11.22
N ILE A 112 11.06 4.68 -10.99
CA ILE A 112 10.20 4.87 -9.83
C ILE A 112 8.99 3.95 -9.91
N LYS A 113 8.34 3.87 -11.08
CA LYS A 113 7.22 2.96 -11.31
C LYS A 113 7.62 1.49 -11.15
N ALA A 114 8.80 1.08 -11.65
CA ALA A 114 9.29 -0.27 -11.48
C ALA A 114 9.57 -0.61 -10.01
N CYS A 115 10.12 0.34 -9.24
CA CYS A 115 10.37 0.16 -7.81
C CYS A 115 9.09 -0.07 -7.02
N PHE A 116 8.05 0.71 -7.24
CA PHE A 116 6.74 0.50 -6.63
C PHE A 116 5.96 -0.67 -7.24
N GLY A 117 6.13 -0.91 -8.55
CA GLY A 117 5.49 -2.02 -9.25
C GLY A 117 5.88 -3.39 -8.70
N PHE A 118 7.10 -3.51 -8.14
CA PHE A 118 7.50 -4.72 -7.41
C PHE A 118 6.53 -5.04 -6.26
N ASP A 119 6.06 -4.02 -5.55
CA ASP A 119 5.14 -4.20 -4.42
C ASP A 119 3.80 -4.80 -4.86
N SER A 120 3.41 -4.63 -6.13
CA SER A 120 2.15 -5.15 -6.69
C SER A 120 2.16 -6.64 -7.01
N ILE A 121 3.32 -7.29 -6.99
CA ILE A 121 3.46 -8.74 -7.26
C ILE A 121 3.75 -9.55 -6.01
N VAL A 122 3.96 -8.91 -4.86
CA VAL A 122 4.25 -9.60 -3.60
C VAL A 122 3.03 -10.41 -3.16
N GLY A 123 3.17 -11.75 -3.16
CA GLY A 123 2.08 -12.65 -2.80
C GLY A 123 0.94 -12.73 -3.83
N ASN A 124 1.09 -12.11 -5.00
CA ASN A 124 0.09 -12.09 -6.06
C ASN A 124 0.64 -12.73 -7.33
N TYR A 125 0.05 -13.83 -7.77
CA TYR A 125 0.44 -14.51 -9.02
C TYR A 125 -0.19 -13.80 -10.23
N ALA A 126 0.22 -12.54 -10.44
CA ALA A 126 -0.25 -11.69 -11.53
C ALA A 126 0.86 -10.74 -12.00
N SER A 127 0.75 -10.27 -13.24
CA SER A 127 1.56 -9.17 -13.75
C SER A 127 1.07 -7.83 -13.16
N PRO A 128 1.95 -6.83 -13.01
CA PRO A 128 1.53 -5.46 -12.71
C PRO A 128 0.55 -4.86 -13.71
N GLU A 129 0.43 -5.44 -14.91
CA GLU A 129 -0.53 -5.05 -15.95
C GLU A 129 -1.90 -5.70 -15.79
N THR A 130 -2.03 -6.69 -14.89
CA THR A 130 -3.31 -7.38 -14.67
C THR A 130 -4.30 -6.43 -14.00
N PRO A 131 -5.54 -6.26 -14.56
CA PRO A 131 -6.58 -5.46 -13.90
C PRO A 131 -6.85 -5.95 -12.48
N GLY A 132 -7.01 -5.01 -11.55
CA GLY A 132 -7.20 -5.29 -10.14
C GLY A 132 -5.92 -5.59 -9.37
N SER A 133 -4.73 -5.50 -9.97
CA SER A 133 -3.47 -5.73 -9.24
C SER A 133 -3.02 -4.53 -8.38
N ALA A 134 -3.59 -3.34 -8.60
CA ALA A 134 -3.16 -2.13 -7.89
C ALA A 134 -3.40 -2.21 -6.37
N TYR A 135 -4.40 -2.95 -5.89
CA TYR A 135 -4.67 -3.06 -4.45
C TYR A 135 -3.49 -3.69 -3.68
N VAL A 136 -2.65 -4.49 -4.33
CA VAL A 136 -1.49 -5.13 -3.71
C VAL A 136 -0.44 -4.11 -3.29
N LEU A 137 -0.40 -2.92 -3.94
CA LEU A 137 0.44 -1.79 -3.52
C LEU A 137 0.17 -1.37 -2.07
N LEU A 138 -1.04 -1.59 -1.56
CA LEU A 138 -1.41 -1.31 -0.17
C LEU A 138 -0.65 -2.19 0.84
N HIS A 139 -0.12 -3.32 0.43
CA HIS A 139 0.61 -4.23 1.31
C HIS A 139 1.75 -3.52 2.06
N HIS A 140 2.46 -2.60 1.41
CA HIS A 140 3.58 -1.89 2.01
C HIS A 140 3.19 -0.72 2.92
N VAL A 141 1.96 -0.23 2.84
CA VAL A 141 1.45 0.86 3.71
C VAL A 141 0.51 0.35 4.81
N PHE A 142 0.17 -0.93 4.79
CA PHE A 142 -0.79 -1.52 5.74
C PHE A 142 -0.22 -1.76 7.12
N GLY A 143 1.11 -1.99 7.22
CA GLY A 143 1.80 -2.22 8.49
C GLY A 143 1.77 -1.02 9.42
N GLU A 144 1.82 -1.27 10.71
CA GLU A 144 1.97 -0.25 11.76
C GLU A 144 2.84 -0.80 12.86
N ILE A 145 3.83 -0.04 13.32
CA ILE A 145 4.70 -0.38 14.45
C ILE A 145 4.78 0.83 15.36
N ASP A 146 4.37 0.65 16.63
CA ASP A 146 4.39 1.69 17.67
C ASP A 146 3.69 3.00 17.26
N GLY A 147 2.60 2.90 16.48
CA GLY A 147 1.84 4.03 15.97
C GLY A 147 2.41 4.66 14.69
N GLU A 148 3.55 4.17 14.17
CA GLU A 148 4.08 4.59 12.87
C GLU A 148 3.50 3.72 11.75
N LYS A 149 2.64 4.30 10.94
CA LYS A 149 2.00 3.65 9.80
C LYS A 149 2.99 3.41 8.66
N GLY A 150 2.82 2.30 7.95
CA GLY A 150 3.72 1.88 6.88
C GLY A 150 5.10 1.42 7.37
N ALA A 151 5.32 1.35 8.70
CA ALA A 151 6.57 0.90 9.26
C ALA A 151 6.70 -0.62 9.19
N TRP A 152 7.92 -1.07 8.90
CA TRP A 152 8.29 -2.48 8.85
C TRP A 152 9.39 -2.76 9.87
N GLY A 153 9.27 -3.86 10.58
CA GLY A 153 10.25 -4.32 11.55
C GLY A 153 10.77 -5.72 11.21
N HIS A 154 12.01 -5.96 11.61
CA HIS A 154 12.62 -7.28 11.57
C HIS A 154 13.01 -7.72 12.98
N ALA A 155 12.63 -8.93 13.35
CA ALA A 155 13.01 -9.48 14.65
C ALA A 155 14.54 -9.63 14.73
N VAL A 156 15.15 -9.14 15.81
CA VAL A 156 16.58 -9.34 16.09
C VAL A 156 16.81 -10.84 16.27
N GLY A 157 17.73 -11.42 15.50
CA GLY A 157 17.96 -12.86 15.43
C GLY A 157 17.08 -13.61 14.43
N GLY A 158 16.30 -12.87 13.60
CA GLY A 158 15.43 -13.39 12.55
C GLY A 158 14.10 -13.94 13.09
N MET A 159 13.26 -14.44 12.19
CA MET A 159 11.91 -14.94 12.54
C MET A 159 11.92 -16.07 13.55
N GLY A 160 12.96 -16.91 13.55
CA GLY A 160 13.11 -18.01 14.53
C GLY A 160 13.26 -17.54 15.97
N SER A 161 13.74 -16.31 16.21
CA SER A 161 13.84 -15.77 17.57
C SER A 161 12.48 -15.60 18.24
N ILE A 162 11.43 -15.31 17.47
CA ILE A 162 10.06 -15.18 17.98
C ILE A 162 9.59 -16.51 18.57
N THR A 163 9.73 -17.59 17.81
CA THR A 163 9.32 -18.93 18.28
C THR A 163 10.17 -19.43 19.43
N GLN A 164 11.46 -19.08 19.49
CA GLN A 164 12.32 -19.41 20.63
C GLN A 164 11.88 -18.66 21.90
N LEU A 165 11.53 -17.39 21.80
CA LEU A 165 10.99 -16.64 22.93
C LEU A 165 9.68 -17.25 23.42
N MET A 166 8.75 -17.61 22.53
CA MET A 166 7.49 -18.26 22.90
C MET A 166 7.69 -19.61 23.59
N LYS A 167 8.73 -20.38 23.19
CA LYS A 167 9.07 -21.66 23.85
C LYS A 167 9.55 -21.47 25.27
N ASN A 168 10.18 -20.33 25.58
CA ASN A 168 10.83 -20.09 26.87
C ASN A 168 9.89 -19.42 27.89
N VAL A 169 8.63 -19.17 27.54
CA VAL A 169 7.55 -18.71 28.42
C VAL A 169 6.70 -19.88 28.88
#